data_6b2e5eff1d2ab29a313d950cf7bee5b4
#
_entry.id   6b2e5eff1d2ab29a313d950cf7bee5b4
#
_cell.length_a   1.000
_cell.length_b   1.000
_cell.length_c   1.000
_cell.angle_alpha   90.00
_cell.angle_beta   90.00
_cell.angle_gamma   90.00
#
_symmetry.space_group_name_H-M   'P 1'
#
loop_
_entity.id
_entity.type
_entity.pdbx_description
1 polymer ?
#
loop_
_entity_poly.entity_id
_entity_poly.type
_entity_poly.pdbx_seq_one_letter_code
_entity_poly.pdbx_strand_id
1 'polypeptide(L)'
;MDSYLVEFRLHGSARTYVKELIFEVAKRFAVGGVTRHRVVPHVSIVGSFQTTDERKVINVIERCANNFDLVAFSFNNFRAFGNQVLAVNIEPSTELKELRSNLIRKLSSFCTLNEHDMESYKPHATIAFKDLDDKFEAVKKFLETVNVPNVQHFVLRVTLLKNAKILFEYDLFQHRMLTQNEALDRNVRKTTLQFLRQRLNHEKGFTPNKPLILSPSTRIFLISDLHLNHENIIRYCKRPFHTKKEMNEVLVNNWNNTVRASDLIFFLGDLAFGTNIRSIDYWLNKLNGKKVFIRGNHDTQPFTKAFEVPNHYFIRYKEQSFMLTHNPIKPQYWNDWVIHGEKHNNNLEKYPFINKAKKQSTYPQKS
;
A
#
# COMPACT_ATOMS: atom_id res chain seq x y z
N MET A 1 35.67 -12.08 -3.54
CA MET A 1 34.87 -11.55 -2.41
C MET A 1 33.45 -11.34 -2.87
N ASP A 2 32.46 -11.58 -1.99
CA ASP A 2 31.07 -11.30 -2.28
C ASP A 2 30.84 -9.81 -2.40
N SER A 3 29.99 -9.42 -3.37
CA SER A 3 29.58 -8.04 -3.58
C SER A 3 28.18 -7.83 -3.00
N TYR A 4 28.02 -6.76 -2.21
CA TYR A 4 26.76 -6.37 -1.57
C TYR A 4 26.30 -5.03 -2.11
N LEU A 5 24.98 -4.80 -2.08
CA LEU A 5 24.36 -3.53 -2.47
C LEU A 5 23.08 -3.32 -1.66
N VAL A 6 22.85 -2.11 -1.17
CA VAL A 6 21.59 -1.74 -0.52
C VAL A 6 20.77 -0.90 -1.47
N GLU A 7 19.56 -1.35 -1.75
CA GLU A 7 18.63 -0.66 -2.67
C GLU A 7 17.21 -0.61 -2.10
N PHE A 8 16.34 0.13 -2.75
CA PHE A 8 14.91 -0.10 -2.68
C PHE A 8 14.33 -0.29 -4.08
N ARG A 9 13.33 -1.17 -4.19
CA ARG A 9 12.66 -1.44 -5.45
C ARG A 9 11.45 -0.54 -5.62
N LEU A 10 11.26 -0.01 -6.82
CA LEU A 10 10.10 0.80 -7.14
C LEU A 10 8.83 -0.05 -7.17
N HIS A 11 7.73 0.53 -6.72
CA HIS A 11 6.42 -0.11 -6.64
C HIS A 11 5.33 0.76 -7.27
N GLY A 12 4.15 0.16 -7.52
CA GLY A 12 2.97 0.87 -8.02
C GLY A 12 3.25 1.66 -9.31
N SER A 13 2.73 2.88 -9.38
CA SER A 13 2.88 3.78 -10.53
C SER A 13 4.34 4.14 -10.82
N ALA A 14 5.17 4.32 -9.78
CA ALA A 14 6.61 4.58 -9.96
C ALA A 14 7.31 3.44 -10.72
N ARG A 15 7.03 2.19 -10.35
CA ARG A 15 7.57 1.02 -11.07
C ARG A 15 7.05 0.94 -12.49
N THR A 16 5.76 1.16 -12.69
CA THR A 16 5.13 1.10 -14.01
C THR A 16 5.74 2.13 -14.93
N TYR A 17 5.81 3.38 -14.50
CA TYR A 17 6.39 4.48 -15.26
C TYR A 17 7.83 4.19 -15.72
N VAL A 18 8.72 3.87 -14.78
CA VAL A 18 10.14 3.60 -15.11
C VAL A 18 10.27 2.37 -16.01
N LYS A 19 9.47 1.32 -15.76
CA LYS A 19 9.50 0.09 -16.55
C LYS A 19 9.03 0.32 -17.99
N GLU A 20 7.94 1.07 -18.20
CA GLU A 20 7.43 1.42 -19.52
C GLU A 20 8.46 2.24 -20.29
N LEU A 21 9.09 3.21 -19.62
CA LEU A 21 10.12 4.04 -20.21
C LEU A 21 11.36 3.25 -20.61
N ILE A 22 11.81 2.29 -19.80
CA ILE A 22 12.89 1.37 -20.15
C ILE A 22 12.55 0.58 -21.44
N PHE A 23 11.34 0.05 -21.56
CA PHE A 23 10.92 -0.72 -22.73
C PHE A 23 10.73 0.17 -23.95
N GLU A 24 10.24 1.39 -23.79
CA GLU A 24 10.08 2.34 -24.88
C GLU A 24 11.44 2.75 -25.46
N VAL A 25 12.41 3.10 -24.60
CA VAL A 25 13.79 3.40 -25.01
C VAL A 25 14.44 2.19 -25.69
N ALA A 26 14.30 1.01 -25.10
CA ALA A 26 14.85 -0.21 -25.68
C ALA A 26 14.29 -0.50 -27.08
N LYS A 27 12.97 -0.36 -27.25
CA LYS A 27 12.30 -0.60 -28.54
C LYS A 27 12.66 0.47 -29.58
N ARG A 28 12.64 1.74 -29.19
CA ARG A 28 12.80 2.88 -30.09
C ARG A 28 14.23 3.06 -30.60
N PHE A 29 15.21 2.80 -29.73
CA PHE A 29 16.62 3.06 -29.99
C PHE A 29 17.49 1.80 -30.04
N ALA A 30 16.89 0.61 -29.95
CA ALA A 30 17.60 -0.66 -29.87
C ALA A 30 18.66 -0.69 -28.76
N VAL A 31 18.36 -0.13 -27.57
CA VAL A 31 19.22 -0.10 -26.39
C VAL A 31 18.76 -1.21 -25.44
N GLY A 32 19.50 -2.30 -25.36
CA GLY A 32 19.12 -3.53 -24.65
C GLY A 32 19.78 -3.73 -23.28
N GLY A 33 20.71 -2.86 -22.86
CA GLY A 33 21.54 -3.07 -21.68
C GLY A 33 20.75 -3.36 -20.40
N VAL A 34 19.62 -2.67 -20.17
CA VAL A 34 18.74 -2.88 -19.01
C VAL A 34 17.78 -4.05 -19.24
N THR A 35 17.42 -4.36 -20.49
CA THR A 35 16.39 -5.37 -20.83
C THR A 35 16.94 -6.77 -21.06
N ARG A 36 18.27 -6.96 -21.08
CA ARG A 36 18.92 -8.29 -21.22
C ARG A 36 18.55 -9.27 -20.13
N HIS A 37 18.14 -8.75 -18.97
CA HIS A 37 17.67 -9.54 -17.85
C HIS A 37 16.26 -9.09 -17.43
N ARG A 38 15.69 -9.72 -16.41
CA ARG A 38 14.40 -9.32 -15.85
C ARG A 38 14.50 -7.88 -15.32
N VAL A 39 13.74 -6.97 -15.91
CA VAL A 39 13.71 -5.56 -15.52
C VAL A 39 13.09 -5.40 -14.13
N VAL A 40 13.88 -4.96 -13.16
CA VAL A 40 13.47 -4.62 -11.80
C VAL A 40 13.88 -3.17 -11.52
N PRO A 41 13.00 -2.17 -11.75
CA PRO A 41 13.30 -0.79 -11.43
C PRO A 41 13.60 -0.61 -9.95
N HIS A 42 14.77 -0.05 -9.63
CA HIS A 42 15.28 0.14 -8.27
C HIS A 42 16.08 1.43 -8.16
N VAL A 43 16.39 1.81 -6.93
CA VAL A 43 17.25 2.95 -6.58
C VAL A 43 18.27 2.47 -5.53
N SER A 44 19.55 2.66 -5.80
CA SER A 44 20.60 2.33 -4.84
C SER A 44 20.60 3.34 -3.69
N ILE A 45 20.64 2.84 -2.46
CA ILE A 45 20.84 3.63 -1.22
C ILE A 45 22.34 3.66 -0.87
N VAL A 46 22.98 2.48 -0.88
CA VAL A 46 24.42 2.31 -0.76
C VAL A 46 24.90 1.48 -1.94
N GLY A 47 25.85 1.96 -2.69
CA GLY A 47 26.40 1.29 -3.87
C GLY A 47 27.10 -0.04 -3.53
N SER A 48 27.73 -0.61 -4.53
CA SER A 48 28.43 -1.89 -4.35
C SER A 48 29.52 -1.80 -3.28
N PHE A 49 29.53 -2.70 -2.30
CA PHE A 49 30.53 -2.77 -1.24
C PHE A 49 30.93 -4.21 -0.92
N GLN A 50 32.01 -4.36 -0.18
CA GLN A 50 32.54 -5.66 0.28
C GLN A 50 32.60 -5.68 1.80
N THR A 51 32.42 -6.88 2.38
CA THR A 51 32.55 -7.12 3.82
C THR A 51 32.93 -8.57 4.10
N THR A 52 33.55 -8.80 5.24
CA THR A 52 33.80 -10.12 5.83
C THR A 52 32.76 -10.48 6.89
N ASP A 53 31.90 -9.52 7.30
CA ASP A 53 30.91 -9.70 8.36
C ASP A 53 29.50 -9.40 7.85
N GLU A 54 28.90 -10.36 7.14
CA GLU A 54 27.55 -10.28 6.61
C GLU A 54 26.49 -10.09 7.71
N ARG A 55 26.64 -10.76 8.85
CA ARG A 55 25.68 -10.65 9.97
C ARG A 55 25.64 -9.23 10.53
N LYS A 56 26.79 -8.58 10.61
CA LYS A 56 26.87 -7.20 11.08
C LYS A 56 26.20 -6.23 10.10
N VAL A 57 26.33 -6.47 8.78
CA VAL A 57 25.61 -5.70 7.75
C VAL A 57 24.10 -5.83 7.96
N ILE A 58 23.59 -7.05 8.10
CA ILE A 58 22.17 -7.34 8.33
C ILE A 58 21.66 -6.55 9.54
N ASN A 59 22.34 -6.67 10.69
CA ASN A 59 21.97 -5.97 11.92
C ASN A 59 22.01 -4.43 11.78
N VAL A 60 22.95 -3.90 11.02
CA VAL A 60 23.05 -2.45 10.76
C VAL A 60 21.84 -1.98 9.95
N ILE A 61 21.48 -2.70 8.88
CA ILE A 61 20.35 -2.32 8.04
C ILE A 61 19.04 -2.38 8.83
N GLU A 62 18.81 -3.48 9.57
CA GLU A 62 17.61 -3.61 10.43
C GLU A 62 17.49 -2.45 11.42
N ARG A 63 18.56 -2.18 12.20
CA ARG A 63 18.55 -1.08 13.19
C ARG A 63 18.42 0.30 12.57
N CYS A 64 18.98 0.54 11.38
CA CYS A 64 18.81 1.82 10.70
C CYS A 64 17.40 1.97 10.18
N ALA A 65 16.88 0.97 9.48
CA ALA A 65 15.58 1.02 8.82
C ALA A 65 14.41 1.05 9.84
N ASN A 66 14.57 0.40 11.00
CA ASN A 66 13.54 0.37 12.04
C ASN A 66 13.19 1.77 12.64
N ASN A 67 14.04 2.77 12.42
CA ASN A 67 13.80 4.13 12.90
C ASN A 67 12.92 4.97 11.94
N PHE A 68 12.49 4.41 10.83
CA PHE A 68 11.73 5.12 9.80
C PHE A 68 10.39 4.43 9.53
N ASP A 69 9.33 5.23 9.54
CA ASP A 69 7.96 4.80 9.23
C ASP A 69 7.56 5.16 7.79
N LEU A 70 7.90 6.38 7.36
CA LEU A 70 7.60 6.88 6.03
C LEU A 70 8.85 7.50 5.41
N VAL A 71 9.34 6.86 4.37
CA VAL A 71 10.49 7.34 3.59
C VAL A 71 9.98 7.69 2.19
N ALA A 72 9.87 8.98 1.91
CA ALA A 72 9.29 9.46 0.66
C ALA A 72 10.37 9.80 -0.38
N PHE A 73 9.95 9.80 -1.64
CA PHE A 73 10.70 10.33 -2.77
C PHE A 73 9.74 10.78 -3.88
N SER A 74 10.22 11.60 -4.81
CA SER A 74 9.53 11.93 -6.06
C SER A 74 10.46 11.80 -7.24
N PHE A 75 9.91 11.80 -8.45
CA PHE A 75 10.70 11.90 -9.66
C PHE A 75 10.96 13.38 -9.99
N ASN A 76 12.16 13.68 -10.49
CA ASN A 76 12.54 15.02 -10.91
C ASN A 76 13.45 14.97 -12.13
N ASN A 77 12.89 15.20 -13.31
CA ASN A 77 13.62 15.21 -14.57
C ASN A 77 14.44 13.93 -14.86
N PHE A 78 15.28 14.01 -15.88
CA PHE A 78 16.24 12.96 -16.23
C PHE A 78 17.65 13.41 -15.92
N ARG A 79 18.54 12.45 -15.73
CA ARG A 79 19.96 12.68 -15.46
C ARG A 79 20.81 11.76 -16.31
N ALA A 80 21.92 12.30 -16.77
CA ALA A 80 23.00 11.54 -17.40
C ALA A 80 24.18 11.35 -16.43
N PHE A 81 24.83 10.20 -16.50
CA PHE A 81 26.09 9.92 -15.84
C PHE A 81 27.12 9.57 -16.93
N GLY A 82 27.97 10.56 -17.25
CA GLY A 82 28.78 10.49 -18.45
C GLY A 82 27.92 10.26 -19.70
N ASN A 83 28.47 9.52 -20.66
CA ASN A 83 27.76 9.12 -21.88
C ASN A 83 27.26 7.66 -21.83
N GLN A 84 27.24 7.04 -20.64
CA GLN A 84 26.98 5.61 -20.51
C GLN A 84 25.68 5.27 -19.79
N VAL A 85 25.11 6.22 -19.02
CA VAL A 85 23.90 5.97 -18.23
C VAL A 85 22.93 7.13 -18.36
N LEU A 86 21.68 6.82 -18.69
CA LEU A 86 20.54 7.74 -18.61
C LEU A 86 19.53 7.20 -17.60
N ALA A 87 19.05 8.06 -16.72
CA ALA A 87 18.22 7.69 -15.60
C ALA A 87 17.14 8.73 -15.29
N VAL A 88 16.06 8.29 -14.65
CA VAL A 88 15.14 9.20 -13.95
C VAL A 88 15.82 9.65 -12.66
N ASN A 89 15.93 10.96 -12.47
CA ASN A 89 16.44 11.54 -11.24
C ASN A 89 15.40 11.40 -10.11
N ILE A 90 15.86 11.06 -8.92
CA ILE A 90 15.04 10.95 -7.72
C ILE A 90 15.30 12.13 -6.82
N GLU A 91 14.24 12.80 -6.38
CA GLU A 91 14.29 13.80 -5.31
C GLU A 91 13.99 13.09 -3.99
N PRO A 92 15.00 12.88 -3.12
CA PRO A 92 14.82 12.15 -1.87
C PRO A 92 14.26 13.07 -0.78
N SER A 93 13.37 12.53 0.06
CA SER A 93 12.96 13.22 1.29
C SER A 93 14.12 13.30 2.30
N THR A 94 13.91 14.07 3.37
CA THR A 94 14.88 14.18 4.48
C THR A 94 15.13 12.80 5.10
N GLU A 95 14.08 12.01 5.30
CA GLU A 95 14.16 10.67 5.87
C GLU A 95 14.99 9.71 4.99
N LEU A 96 14.88 9.80 3.67
CA LEU A 96 15.69 8.98 2.76
C LEU A 96 17.17 9.39 2.81
N LYS A 97 17.45 10.69 2.91
CA LYS A 97 18.83 11.20 3.10
C LYS A 97 19.42 10.75 4.43
N GLU A 98 18.62 10.80 5.50
CA GLU A 98 19.04 10.35 6.84
C GLU A 98 19.24 8.85 6.91
N LEU A 99 18.35 8.05 6.34
CA LEU A 99 18.50 6.59 6.26
C LEU A 99 19.82 6.23 5.58
N ARG A 100 20.10 6.85 4.41
CA ARG A 100 21.36 6.64 3.71
C ARG A 100 22.57 7.06 4.55
N SER A 101 22.55 8.26 5.12
CA SER A 101 23.67 8.78 5.93
C SER A 101 23.97 7.87 7.13
N ASN A 102 22.92 7.36 7.79
CA ASN A 102 23.05 6.42 8.90
C ASN A 102 23.67 5.08 8.45
N LEU A 103 23.25 4.56 7.27
CA LEU A 103 23.82 3.34 6.69
C LEU A 103 25.29 3.54 6.34
N ILE A 104 25.65 4.57 5.58
CA ILE A 104 27.03 4.88 5.19
C ILE A 104 27.91 4.99 6.43
N ARG A 105 27.55 5.81 7.40
CA ARG A 105 28.31 6.03 8.63
C ARG A 105 28.59 4.74 9.41
N LYS A 106 27.61 3.83 9.48
CA LYS A 106 27.78 2.57 10.22
C LYS A 106 28.50 1.49 9.41
N LEU A 107 28.25 1.41 8.11
CA LEU A 107 28.88 0.42 7.24
C LEU A 107 30.35 0.76 6.96
N SER A 108 30.71 2.03 6.81
CA SER A 108 32.09 2.46 6.54
C SER A 108 33.10 2.03 7.62
N SER A 109 32.63 1.72 8.84
CA SER A 109 33.50 1.28 9.93
C SER A 109 34.03 -0.17 9.78
N PHE A 110 33.46 -0.97 8.88
CA PHE A 110 33.86 -2.40 8.71
C PHE A 110 33.62 -2.95 7.31
N CYS A 111 33.11 -2.14 6.37
CA CYS A 111 32.93 -2.50 4.97
C CYS A 111 33.82 -1.62 4.10
N THR A 112 34.27 -2.17 2.97
CA THR A 112 34.90 -1.38 1.90
C THR A 112 33.82 -0.85 0.98
N LEU A 113 33.47 0.43 1.16
CA LEU A 113 32.45 1.12 0.35
C LEU A 113 33.06 1.65 -0.94
N ASN A 114 32.24 1.90 -1.94
CA ASN A 114 32.64 2.58 -3.16
C ASN A 114 32.93 4.08 -2.88
N GLU A 115 33.93 4.68 -3.54
CA GLU A 115 34.27 6.10 -3.39
C GLU A 115 33.09 7.00 -3.69
N HIS A 116 32.25 6.67 -4.69
CA HIS A 116 31.03 7.42 -5.02
C HIS A 116 29.99 7.46 -3.89
N ASP A 117 30.02 6.53 -2.94
CA ASP A 117 29.13 6.56 -1.78
C ASP A 117 29.52 7.64 -0.77
N MET A 118 30.76 8.10 -0.81
CA MET A 118 31.27 9.20 0.04
C MET A 118 30.98 10.58 -0.54
N GLU A 119 30.54 10.65 -1.80
CA GLU A 119 30.14 11.88 -2.47
C GLU A 119 28.68 12.28 -2.18
N SER A 120 28.25 13.39 -2.80
CA SER A 120 26.85 13.83 -2.73
C SER A 120 25.91 12.77 -3.27
N TYR A 121 24.85 12.46 -2.51
CA TYR A 121 23.83 11.48 -2.92
C TYR A 121 23.06 11.92 -4.15
N LYS A 122 23.17 11.14 -5.22
CA LYS A 122 22.49 11.37 -6.50
C LYS A 122 21.58 10.18 -6.82
N PRO A 123 20.48 9.97 -6.06
CA PRO A 123 19.61 8.81 -6.26
C PRO A 123 18.96 8.87 -7.64
N HIS A 124 18.87 7.72 -8.29
CA HIS A 124 18.33 7.61 -9.64
C HIS A 124 17.80 6.21 -9.93
N ALA A 125 16.89 6.12 -10.89
CA ALA A 125 16.44 4.85 -11.46
C ALA A 125 16.92 4.76 -12.92
N THR A 126 17.78 3.80 -13.21
CA THR A 126 18.39 3.63 -14.53
C THR A 126 17.36 3.25 -15.59
N ILE A 127 17.38 3.97 -16.72
CA ILE A 127 16.54 3.72 -17.91
C ILE A 127 17.34 3.04 -18.99
N ALA A 128 18.54 3.55 -19.28
CA ALA A 128 19.40 3.04 -20.31
C ALA A 128 20.86 2.97 -19.81
N PHE A 129 21.55 1.89 -20.17
CA PHE A 129 22.87 1.57 -19.65
C PHE A 129 23.64 0.63 -20.61
N LYS A 130 24.94 0.88 -20.77
CA LYS A 130 25.93 0.16 -21.56
C LYS A 130 25.80 0.42 -23.08
N ASP A 131 24.93 -0.01 -23.83
CA ASP A 131 24.86 0.09 -25.30
C ASP A 131 24.23 1.42 -25.76
N LEU A 132 24.71 2.54 -25.24
CA LEU A 132 24.26 3.87 -25.58
C LEU A 132 25.11 4.52 -26.68
N ASP A 133 26.42 4.37 -26.63
CA ASP A 133 27.42 4.88 -27.58
C ASP A 133 26.92 6.01 -28.52
N ASP A 134 26.73 5.71 -29.80
CA ASP A 134 26.21 6.61 -30.83
C ASP A 134 24.73 7.02 -30.64
N LYS A 135 24.01 6.39 -29.76
CA LYS A 135 22.57 6.59 -29.49
C LYS A 135 22.32 7.55 -28.33
N PHE A 136 23.35 7.86 -27.53
CA PHE A 136 23.21 8.63 -26.30
C PHE A 136 22.45 9.94 -26.48
N GLU A 137 22.87 10.79 -27.42
CA GLU A 137 22.23 12.08 -27.65
C GLU A 137 20.80 11.93 -28.16
N ALA A 138 20.51 10.92 -29.00
CA ALA A 138 19.17 10.68 -29.50
C ALA A 138 18.22 10.21 -28.37
N VAL A 139 18.67 9.34 -27.47
CA VAL A 139 17.89 8.90 -26.30
C VAL A 139 17.69 10.05 -25.31
N LYS A 140 18.75 10.83 -25.04
CA LYS A 140 18.67 12.00 -24.16
C LYS A 140 17.65 13.02 -24.66
N LYS A 141 17.72 13.39 -25.94
CA LYS A 141 16.77 14.32 -26.57
C LYS A 141 15.33 13.79 -26.51
N PHE A 142 15.12 12.50 -26.69
CA PHE A 142 13.81 11.87 -26.51
C PHE A 142 13.33 12.00 -25.05
N LEU A 143 14.17 11.70 -24.07
CA LEU A 143 13.80 11.80 -22.64
C LEU A 143 13.43 13.23 -22.24
N GLU A 144 14.06 14.24 -22.80
CA GLU A 144 13.71 15.66 -22.58
C GLU A 144 12.28 15.99 -23.05
N THR A 145 11.69 15.22 -23.95
CA THR A 145 10.28 15.39 -24.38
C THR A 145 9.28 14.64 -23.51
N VAL A 146 9.76 13.76 -22.63
CA VAL A 146 8.90 12.92 -21.79
C VAL A 146 8.50 13.66 -20.51
N ASN A 147 7.22 13.69 -20.22
CA ASN A 147 6.72 14.27 -18.98
C ASN A 147 7.06 13.39 -17.78
N VAL A 148 7.70 13.96 -16.78
CA VAL A 148 8.00 13.28 -15.51
C VAL A 148 6.87 13.54 -14.53
N PRO A 149 6.20 12.49 -14.01
CA PRO A 149 5.10 12.64 -13.06
C PRO A 149 5.59 13.29 -11.75
N ASN A 150 5.02 14.43 -11.37
CA ASN A 150 5.27 15.05 -10.08
C ASN A 150 4.34 14.46 -9.01
N VAL A 151 4.64 13.23 -8.60
CA VAL A 151 3.87 12.47 -7.60
C VAL A 151 4.82 11.95 -6.53
N GLN A 152 4.41 12.09 -5.27
CA GLN A 152 5.14 11.51 -4.14
C GLN A 152 4.96 10.00 -4.10
N HIS A 153 6.07 9.30 -3.93
CA HIS A 153 6.15 7.84 -3.77
C HIS A 153 6.82 7.49 -2.45
N PHE A 154 6.72 6.23 -2.05
CA PHE A 154 7.26 5.76 -0.77
C PHE A 154 8.14 4.52 -0.95
N VAL A 155 9.22 4.48 -0.18
CA VAL A 155 10.05 3.27 -0.03
C VAL A 155 9.28 2.27 0.82
N LEU A 156 9.01 1.09 0.28
CA LEU A 156 8.31 0.04 1.04
C LEU A 156 9.28 -0.81 1.84
N ARG A 157 10.44 -1.10 1.25
CA ARG A 157 11.41 -2.05 1.79
C ARG A 157 12.82 -1.62 1.47
N VAL A 158 13.73 -1.84 2.40
CA VAL A 158 15.17 -1.73 2.20
C VAL A 158 15.69 -3.13 1.89
N THR A 159 16.27 -3.31 0.69
CA THR A 159 16.71 -4.60 0.17
C THR A 159 18.25 -4.70 0.26
N LEU A 160 18.77 -5.75 0.87
CA LEU A 160 20.18 -6.12 0.74
C LEU A 160 20.32 -7.19 -0.35
N LEU A 161 21.11 -6.87 -1.35
CA LEU A 161 21.56 -7.83 -2.36
C LEU A 161 22.95 -8.38 -2.01
N LYS A 162 23.15 -9.66 -2.30
CA LYS A 162 24.43 -10.35 -2.33
C LYS A 162 24.60 -10.97 -3.70
N ASN A 163 25.66 -10.60 -4.43
CA ASN A 163 25.93 -11.06 -5.80
C ASN A 163 24.68 -10.94 -6.70
N ALA A 164 24.04 -9.76 -6.67
CA ALA A 164 22.82 -9.42 -7.41
C ALA A 164 21.55 -10.25 -7.07
N LYS A 165 21.59 -11.06 -6.01
CA LYS A 165 20.42 -11.79 -5.49
C LYS A 165 19.97 -11.19 -4.17
N ILE A 166 18.66 -11.20 -3.91
CA ILE A 166 18.12 -10.76 -2.62
C ILE A 166 18.66 -11.70 -1.53
N LEU A 167 19.35 -11.11 -0.56
CA LEU A 167 19.70 -11.81 0.68
C LEU A 167 18.55 -11.69 1.67
N PHE A 168 18.04 -10.47 1.90
CA PHE A 168 16.84 -10.18 2.66
C PHE A 168 16.26 -8.81 2.29
N GLU A 169 15.05 -8.52 2.77
CA GLU A 169 14.46 -7.17 2.79
C GLU A 169 14.03 -6.81 4.20
N TYR A 170 14.18 -5.53 4.57
CA TYR A 170 13.52 -4.98 5.74
C TYR A 170 12.26 -4.23 5.30
N ASP A 171 11.09 -4.65 5.81
CA ASP A 171 9.81 -4.04 5.51
C ASP A 171 9.54 -2.88 6.47
N LEU A 172 9.53 -1.64 5.94
CA LEU A 172 9.40 -0.42 6.73
C LEU A 172 8.02 -0.27 7.41
N PHE A 173 6.99 -0.94 6.86
CA PHE A 173 5.62 -0.83 7.36
C PHE A 173 5.22 -1.97 8.28
N GLN A 174 5.84 -3.14 8.11
CA GLN A 174 5.64 -4.29 8.98
C GLN A 174 6.69 -4.34 10.11
N HIS A 175 7.71 -3.47 10.08
CA HIS A 175 8.86 -3.42 11.01
C HIS A 175 9.49 -4.79 11.24
N ARG A 176 9.74 -5.52 10.16
CA ARG A 176 10.33 -6.85 10.23
C ARG A 176 11.21 -7.20 9.04
N MET A 177 12.11 -8.13 9.30
CA MET A 177 12.91 -8.77 8.27
C MET A 177 12.08 -9.74 7.44
N LEU A 178 12.34 -9.76 6.14
CA LEU A 178 11.75 -10.70 5.17
C LEU A 178 12.86 -11.55 4.56
N THR A 179 12.67 -12.85 4.59
CA THR A 179 13.50 -13.79 3.82
C THR A 179 13.33 -13.56 2.32
N GLN A 180 14.22 -14.13 1.49
CA GLN A 180 14.09 -14.03 0.03
C GLN A 180 12.71 -14.50 -0.49
N ASN A 181 12.17 -15.59 0.06
CA ASN A 181 10.88 -16.12 -0.32
C ASN A 181 9.75 -15.15 0.03
N GLU A 182 9.74 -14.61 1.24
CA GLU A 182 8.75 -13.61 1.68
C GLU A 182 8.87 -12.30 0.90
N ALA A 183 10.10 -11.86 0.57
CA ALA A 183 10.35 -10.67 -0.25
C ALA A 183 9.73 -10.78 -1.65
N LEU A 184 9.66 -11.98 -2.20
CA LEU A 184 9.09 -12.29 -3.51
C LEU A 184 7.59 -12.65 -3.45
N ASP A 185 7.05 -12.94 -2.27
CA ASP A 185 5.66 -13.31 -2.09
C ASP A 185 4.71 -12.14 -2.34
N ARG A 186 3.66 -12.39 -3.15
CA ARG A 186 2.66 -11.37 -3.54
C ARG A 186 1.76 -10.98 -2.37
N ASN A 187 1.44 -11.90 -1.45
CA ASN A 187 0.57 -11.62 -0.32
C ASN A 187 1.31 -10.80 0.73
N VAL A 188 2.57 -11.14 1.04
CA VAL A 188 3.41 -10.33 1.93
C VAL A 188 3.54 -8.90 1.40
N ARG A 189 3.75 -8.73 0.08
CA ARG A 189 3.78 -7.39 -0.52
C ARG A 189 2.42 -6.68 -0.46
N LYS A 190 1.32 -7.40 -0.64
CA LYS A 190 -0.03 -6.83 -0.50
C LYS A 190 -0.25 -6.29 0.91
N THR A 191 0.19 -7.04 1.92
CA THR A 191 0.16 -6.61 3.33
C THR A 191 0.97 -5.33 3.55
N THR A 192 2.21 -5.24 3.05
CA THR A 192 3.01 -4.01 3.11
C THR A 192 2.26 -2.80 2.53
N LEU A 193 1.65 -2.97 1.34
CA LEU A 193 0.87 -1.91 0.69
C LEU A 193 -0.38 -1.52 1.48
N GLN A 194 -0.99 -2.44 2.20
CA GLN A 194 -2.11 -2.15 3.10
C GLN A 194 -1.65 -1.26 4.26
N PHE A 195 -0.54 -1.58 4.91
CA PHE A 195 0.05 -0.76 5.97
C PHE A 195 0.45 0.64 5.47
N LEU A 196 1.06 0.75 4.28
CA LEU A 196 1.34 2.05 3.67
C LEU A 196 0.07 2.89 3.52
N ARG A 197 -1.01 2.32 2.96
CA ARG A 197 -2.28 3.04 2.79
C ARG A 197 -2.85 3.51 4.13
N GLN A 198 -2.79 2.67 5.14
CA GLN A 198 -3.20 3.03 6.50
C GLN A 198 -2.38 4.22 7.02
N ARG A 199 -1.06 4.19 6.84
CA ARG A 199 -0.17 5.25 7.31
C ARG A 199 -0.42 6.59 6.58
N LEU A 200 -0.59 6.56 5.27
CA LEU A 200 -0.89 7.76 4.47
C LEU A 200 -2.24 8.40 4.82
N ASN A 201 -3.22 7.60 5.17
CA ASN A 201 -4.49 8.11 5.66
C ASN A 201 -4.34 8.77 7.03
N HIS A 202 -3.40 8.31 7.85
CA HIS A 202 -3.06 8.91 9.13
C HIS A 202 -2.48 10.33 9.00
N GLU A 203 -1.57 10.58 8.06
CA GLU A 203 -0.93 11.90 7.88
C GLU A 203 -1.90 12.98 7.38
N LYS A 204 -2.98 12.59 6.73
CA LYS A 204 -4.06 13.51 6.31
C LYS A 204 -5.00 13.93 7.47
N GLY A 205 -4.57 13.75 8.71
CA GLY A 205 -5.35 14.08 9.92
C GLY A 205 -6.26 12.94 10.38
N PHE A 206 -6.09 11.77 9.80
CA PHE A 206 -6.85 10.58 10.14
C PHE A 206 -5.94 9.52 10.77
N THR A 207 -6.06 9.30 12.06
CA THR A 207 -5.25 8.34 12.83
C THR A 207 -5.93 6.97 12.97
N PRO A 208 -5.52 5.92 12.21
CA PRO A 208 -6.06 4.57 12.44
C PRO A 208 -5.57 3.91 13.74
N ASN A 209 -4.51 4.43 14.35
CA ASN A 209 -3.93 3.86 15.57
C ASN A 209 -4.37 4.54 16.88
N LYS A 210 -5.11 5.65 16.80
CA LYS A 210 -5.89 6.12 17.94
C LYS A 210 -7.35 5.75 17.67
N PRO A 211 -7.92 4.83 18.44
CA PRO A 211 -9.36 4.56 18.32
C PRO A 211 -10.11 5.89 18.40
N LEU A 212 -11.01 6.14 17.46
CA LEU A 212 -11.88 7.30 17.54
C LEU A 212 -12.64 7.21 18.87
N ILE A 213 -12.37 8.14 19.76
CA ILE A 213 -13.12 8.23 21.03
C ILE A 213 -14.48 8.83 20.68
N LEU A 214 -15.50 8.01 20.82
CA LEU A 214 -16.86 8.41 20.49
C LEU A 214 -17.46 9.19 21.67
N SER A 215 -17.95 10.38 21.38
CA SER A 215 -18.70 11.16 22.37
C SER A 215 -20.04 10.49 22.66
N PRO A 216 -20.46 10.37 23.92
CA PRO A 216 -21.77 9.84 24.29
C PRO A 216 -22.96 10.59 23.67
N SER A 217 -22.76 11.85 23.28
CA SER A 217 -23.79 12.68 22.63
C SER A 217 -23.91 12.46 21.12
N THR A 218 -22.94 11.78 20.47
CA THR A 218 -23.00 11.53 19.03
C THR A 218 -23.81 10.27 18.75
N ARG A 219 -24.87 10.39 17.94
CA ARG A 219 -25.60 9.21 17.45
C ARG A 219 -24.75 8.52 16.41
N ILE A 220 -24.52 7.22 16.63
CA ILE A 220 -23.64 6.38 15.81
C ILE A 220 -24.43 5.19 15.31
N PHE A 221 -24.25 4.89 14.03
CA PHE A 221 -24.84 3.72 13.39
C PHE A 221 -23.74 2.86 12.79
N LEU A 222 -23.94 1.57 12.89
CA LEU A 222 -23.12 0.53 12.24
C LEU A 222 -24.03 -0.26 11.31
N ILE A 223 -23.65 -0.37 10.07
CA ILE A 223 -24.43 -1.06 9.03
C ILE A 223 -23.51 -1.65 7.97
N SER A 224 -23.94 -2.72 7.32
CA SER A 224 -23.23 -3.36 6.19
C SER A 224 -24.24 -3.95 5.20
N ASP A 225 -23.73 -4.39 4.05
CA ASP A 225 -24.40 -5.32 3.13
C ASP A 225 -25.76 -4.83 2.63
N LEU A 226 -25.90 -3.54 2.31
CA LEU A 226 -27.13 -3.03 1.68
C LEU A 226 -27.36 -3.69 0.33
N HIS A 227 -26.29 -3.93 -0.44
CA HIS A 227 -26.35 -4.50 -1.78
C HIS A 227 -27.38 -3.82 -2.69
N LEU A 228 -27.39 -2.48 -2.68
CA LEU A 228 -28.26 -1.72 -3.54
C LEU A 228 -28.02 -2.10 -5.01
N ASN A 229 -29.10 -2.16 -5.78
CA ASN A 229 -29.08 -2.57 -7.18
C ASN A 229 -28.70 -4.04 -7.46
N HIS A 230 -28.65 -4.90 -6.44
CA HIS A 230 -28.33 -6.31 -6.54
C HIS A 230 -29.58 -7.19 -6.54
N GLU A 231 -30.09 -7.56 -7.72
CA GLU A 231 -31.34 -8.33 -7.84
C GLU A 231 -31.25 -9.72 -7.20
N ASN A 232 -30.13 -10.43 -7.43
CA ASN A 232 -29.96 -11.77 -6.96
C ASN A 232 -29.88 -11.89 -5.42
N ILE A 233 -29.48 -10.83 -4.70
CA ILE A 233 -29.40 -10.84 -3.23
C ILE A 233 -30.78 -11.04 -2.59
N ILE A 234 -31.86 -10.63 -3.27
CA ILE A 234 -33.23 -10.84 -2.83
C ILE A 234 -33.47 -12.34 -2.63
N ARG A 235 -33.06 -13.15 -3.60
CA ARG A 235 -33.20 -14.61 -3.54
C ARG A 235 -32.17 -15.25 -2.59
N TYR A 236 -30.92 -14.86 -2.68
CA TYR A 236 -29.82 -15.45 -1.90
C TYR A 236 -30.00 -15.26 -0.40
N CYS A 237 -30.47 -14.09 0.01
CA CYS A 237 -30.69 -13.76 1.43
C CYS A 237 -32.17 -13.78 1.82
N LYS A 238 -33.07 -14.28 0.94
CA LYS A 238 -34.53 -14.35 1.18
C LYS A 238 -35.08 -13.01 1.69
N ARG A 239 -34.67 -11.90 1.04
CA ARG A 239 -35.12 -10.56 1.40
C ARG A 239 -36.59 -10.40 1.03
N PRO A 240 -37.41 -9.67 1.84
CA PRO A 240 -38.85 -9.53 1.63
C PRO A 240 -39.19 -8.46 0.55
N PHE A 241 -38.60 -8.60 -0.63
CA PHE A 241 -38.79 -7.71 -1.77
C PHE A 241 -39.04 -8.51 -3.04
N HIS A 242 -39.91 -7.96 -3.94
CA HIS A 242 -40.17 -8.60 -5.24
C HIS A 242 -39.21 -8.11 -6.33
N THR A 243 -38.74 -6.87 -6.23
CA THR A 243 -37.84 -6.28 -7.22
C THR A 243 -36.69 -5.51 -6.56
N LYS A 244 -35.58 -5.37 -7.29
CA LYS A 244 -34.45 -4.54 -6.82
C LYS A 244 -34.83 -3.06 -6.68
N LYS A 245 -35.78 -2.56 -7.49
CA LYS A 245 -36.26 -1.19 -7.40
C LYS A 245 -36.99 -0.94 -6.07
N GLU A 246 -37.90 -1.81 -5.74
CA GLU A 246 -38.61 -1.80 -4.45
C GLU A 246 -37.59 -1.89 -3.27
N MET A 247 -36.69 -2.86 -3.34
CA MET A 247 -35.65 -3.02 -2.31
C MET A 247 -34.84 -1.73 -2.13
N ASN A 248 -34.37 -1.12 -3.21
CA ASN A 248 -33.58 0.11 -3.16
C ASN A 248 -34.36 1.27 -2.53
N GLU A 249 -35.60 1.46 -2.94
CA GLU A 249 -36.47 2.53 -2.43
C GLU A 249 -36.75 2.36 -0.94
N VAL A 250 -37.10 1.15 -0.51
CA VAL A 250 -37.40 0.86 0.89
C VAL A 250 -36.13 1.03 1.75
N LEU A 251 -35.00 0.50 1.32
CA LEU A 251 -33.74 0.60 2.08
C LEU A 251 -33.28 2.06 2.23
N VAL A 252 -33.34 2.87 1.16
CA VAL A 252 -32.97 4.28 1.21
C VAL A 252 -33.94 5.07 2.09
N ASN A 253 -35.25 4.82 1.97
CA ASN A 253 -36.22 5.50 2.78
C ASN A 253 -36.09 5.16 4.27
N ASN A 254 -35.93 3.88 4.62
CA ASN A 254 -35.71 3.44 6.00
C ASN A 254 -34.45 4.07 6.60
N TRP A 255 -33.37 4.11 5.80
CA TRP A 255 -32.15 4.80 6.20
C TRP A 255 -32.41 6.28 6.53
N ASN A 256 -32.99 7.00 5.59
CA ASN A 256 -33.17 8.44 5.72
C ASN A 256 -34.23 8.85 6.78
N ASN A 257 -35.17 7.97 7.06
CA ASN A 257 -36.10 8.16 8.18
C ASN A 257 -35.44 7.93 9.56
N THR A 258 -34.36 7.18 9.60
CA THR A 258 -33.66 6.82 10.84
C THR A 258 -32.44 7.69 11.09
N VAL A 259 -31.64 7.97 10.05
CA VAL A 259 -30.35 8.67 10.11
C VAL A 259 -30.51 10.14 9.78
N ARG A 260 -30.02 11.00 10.67
CA ARG A 260 -29.97 12.46 10.48
C ARG A 260 -28.69 12.88 9.77
N ALA A 261 -28.65 14.06 9.18
CA ALA A 261 -27.47 14.60 8.51
C ALA A 261 -26.25 14.74 9.44
N SER A 262 -26.47 14.96 10.75
CA SER A 262 -25.42 15.09 11.77
C SER A 262 -24.86 13.75 12.29
N ASP A 263 -25.56 12.65 12.07
CA ASP A 263 -25.21 11.35 12.63
C ASP A 263 -23.95 10.78 11.96
N LEU A 264 -23.20 9.95 12.70
CA LEU A 264 -22.00 9.27 12.23
C LEU A 264 -22.34 7.82 11.89
N ILE A 265 -21.99 7.41 10.68
CA ILE A 265 -22.24 6.06 10.20
C ILE A 265 -20.93 5.37 9.87
N PHE A 266 -20.70 4.21 10.47
CA PHE A 266 -19.68 3.27 10.03
C PHE A 266 -20.34 2.24 9.12
N PHE A 267 -20.04 2.36 7.82
CA PHE A 267 -20.55 1.44 6.81
C PHE A 267 -19.50 0.34 6.56
N LEU A 268 -19.86 -0.91 6.86
CA LEU A 268 -18.93 -2.04 6.86
C LEU A 268 -18.92 -2.81 5.53
N GLY A 269 -19.07 -2.12 4.41
CA GLY A 269 -18.89 -2.69 3.07
C GLY A 269 -20.15 -3.22 2.40
N ASP A 270 -20.00 -3.48 1.10
CA ASP A 270 -21.03 -4.01 0.19
C ASP A 270 -22.28 -3.10 0.06
N LEU A 271 -22.03 -1.85 -0.35
CA LEU A 271 -23.09 -0.87 -0.54
C LEU A 271 -23.96 -1.17 -1.76
N ALA A 272 -23.33 -1.45 -2.91
CA ALA A 272 -24.05 -1.62 -4.17
C ALA A 272 -23.36 -2.61 -5.10
N PHE A 273 -24.13 -3.21 -6.03
CA PHE A 273 -23.65 -4.25 -6.93
C PHE A 273 -24.22 -4.13 -8.35
N GLY A 274 -23.44 -4.57 -9.38
CA GLY A 274 -23.90 -4.71 -10.77
C GLY A 274 -23.12 -3.86 -11.77
N THR A 275 -23.18 -4.22 -13.06
CA THR A 275 -22.39 -3.62 -14.16
C THR A 275 -22.96 -2.29 -14.67
N ASN A 276 -24.24 -2.03 -14.51
CA ASN A 276 -24.91 -0.77 -14.86
C ASN A 276 -25.10 0.13 -13.63
N ILE A 277 -24.10 0.19 -12.79
CA ILE A 277 -24.18 0.88 -11.52
C ILE A 277 -24.14 2.39 -11.76
N ARG A 278 -25.15 3.05 -11.27
CA ARG A 278 -24.99 4.41 -10.78
C ARG A 278 -23.86 4.36 -9.77
N SER A 279 -22.86 5.22 -9.91
CA SER A 279 -21.63 5.20 -9.09
C SER A 279 -21.96 5.02 -7.61
N ILE A 280 -21.05 4.43 -6.82
CA ILE A 280 -21.22 4.36 -5.36
C ILE A 280 -21.55 5.74 -4.78
N ASP A 281 -20.95 6.80 -5.32
CA ASP A 281 -21.27 8.21 -4.97
C ASP A 281 -22.74 8.57 -5.19
N TYR A 282 -23.41 8.02 -6.19
CA TYR A 282 -24.85 8.25 -6.39
C TYR A 282 -25.67 7.73 -5.19
N TRP A 283 -25.34 6.55 -4.69
CA TRP A 283 -26.02 5.99 -3.54
C TRP A 283 -25.63 6.71 -2.25
N LEU A 284 -24.35 7.01 -2.05
CA LEU A 284 -23.86 7.75 -0.90
C LEU A 284 -24.48 9.14 -0.79
N ASN A 285 -24.77 9.81 -1.92
CA ASN A 285 -25.47 11.10 -1.94
C ASN A 285 -26.94 11.00 -1.53
N LYS A 286 -27.57 9.84 -1.70
CA LYS A 286 -28.97 9.62 -1.31
C LYS A 286 -29.14 9.28 0.16
N LEU A 287 -28.09 8.89 0.83
CA LEU A 287 -28.10 8.43 2.22
C LEU A 287 -27.66 9.56 3.15
N ASN A 288 -28.44 9.84 4.18
CA ASN A 288 -28.12 10.85 5.19
C ASN A 288 -26.90 10.46 6.04
N GLY A 289 -26.34 11.45 6.75
CA GLY A 289 -25.29 11.28 7.74
C GLY A 289 -23.86 11.33 7.19
N LYS A 290 -22.90 11.47 8.11
CA LYS A 290 -21.45 11.46 7.83
C LYS A 290 -20.97 10.02 7.80
N LYS A 291 -20.43 9.56 6.68
CA LYS A 291 -20.12 8.15 6.46
C LYS A 291 -18.62 7.89 6.51
N VAL A 292 -18.20 6.95 7.38
CA VAL A 292 -16.91 6.26 7.32
C VAL A 292 -17.17 4.92 6.64
N PHE A 293 -16.55 4.70 5.48
CA PHE A 293 -16.86 3.58 4.61
C PHE A 293 -15.71 2.58 4.60
N ILE A 294 -15.93 1.39 5.12
CA ILE A 294 -15.01 0.26 5.02
C ILE A 294 -15.38 -0.53 3.77
N ARG A 295 -14.43 -0.69 2.85
CA ARG A 295 -14.69 -1.32 1.57
C ARG A 295 -14.96 -2.81 1.72
N GLY A 296 -16.07 -3.28 1.14
CA GLY A 296 -16.41 -4.69 0.97
C GLY A 296 -15.80 -5.29 -0.30
N ASN A 297 -15.96 -6.59 -0.48
CA ASN A 297 -15.43 -7.30 -1.65
C ASN A 297 -16.19 -6.98 -2.95
N HIS A 298 -17.44 -6.51 -2.86
CA HIS A 298 -18.24 -6.08 -4.01
C HIS A 298 -18.09 -4.59 -4.35
N ASP A 299 -17.48 -3.77 -3.49
CA ASP A 299 -17.29 -2.34 -3.70
C ASP A 299 -16.06 -2.07 -4.57
N THR A 300 -16.13 -2.39 -5.86
CA THR A 300 -15.02 -2.27 -6.80
C THR A 300 -14.85 -0.88 -7.41
N GLN A 301 -15.90 -0.04 -7.37
CA GLN A 301 -15.90 1.29 -7.96
C GLN A 301 -15.24 2.33 -7.05
N PRO A 302 -14.51 3.33 -7.60
CA PRO A 302 -14.03 4.46 -6.83
C PRO A 302 -15.20 5.35 -6.39
N PHE A 303 -15.04 6.04 -5.26
CA PHE A 303 -16.00 7.02 -4.75
C PHE A 303 -15.31 8.13 -3.94
N THR A 304 -16.00 9.26 -3.78
CA THR A 304 -15.48 10.48 -3.16
C THR A 304 -16.38 11.05 -2.05
N LYS A 305 -17.60 10.52 -1.90
CA LYS A 305 -18.64 11.08 -1.02
C LYS A 305 -18.69 10.48 0.39
N ALA A 306 -17.71 9.67 0.72
CA ALA A 306 -17.50 9.15 2.07
C ALA A 306 -16.02 9.08 2.37
N PHE A 307 -15.69 9.04 3.65
CA PHE A 307 -14.32 8.73 4.07
C PHE A 307 -14.08 7.23 3.90
N GLU A 308 -13.23 6.85 2.95
CA GLU A 308 -12.93 5.44 2.65
C GLU A 308 -11.84 4.89 3.56
N VAL A 309 -12.11 3.74 4.16
CA VAL A 309 -11.15 2.91 4.89
C VAL A 309 -11.05 1.56 4.22
N PRO A 310 -9.89 1.15 3.71
CA PRO A 310 -9.80 -0.01 2.81
C PRO A 310 -10.05 -1.38 3.45
N ASN A 311 -9.77 -1.58 4.73
CA ASN A 311 -9.87 -2.92 5.34
C ASN A 311 -10.56 -2.96 6.70
N HIS A 312 -10.17 -2.07 7.61
CA HIS A 312 -10.70 -2.03 8.97
C HIS A 312 -10.50 -0.65 9.59
N TYR A 313 -11.29 -0.36 10.61
CA TYR A 313 -11.25 0.86 11.37
C TYR A 313 -11.33 0.58 12.85
N PHE A 314 -10.65 1.38 13.68
CA PHE A 314 -10.67 1.21 15.13
C PHE A 314 -11.48 2.31 15.80
N ILE A 315 -12.38 1.92 16.68
CA ILE A 315 -13.12 2.83 17.52
C ILE A 315 -12.99 2.42 18.99
N ARG A 316 -13.05 3.39 19.87
CA ARG A 316 -13.18 3.17 21.32
C ARG A 316 -14.47 3.80 21.82
N TYR A 317 -15.26 3.00 22.49
CA TYR A 317 -16.47 3.46 23.14
C TYR A 317 -16.43 3.01 24.58
N LYS A 318 -16.45 3.99 25.51
CA LYS A 318 -16.17 3.75 26.93
C LYS A 318 -14.82 3.03 27.07
N GLU A 319 -14.79 1.92 27.83
CA GLU A 319 -13.58 1.13 28.07
C GLU A 319 -13.33 0.03 27.03
N GLN A 320 -14.18 -0.10 26.01
CA GLN A 320 -14.09 -1.16 25.01
C GLN A 320 -13.52 -0.61 23.70
N SER A 321 -12.62 -1.38 23.08
CA SER A 321 -12.08 -1.12 21.76
C SER A 321 -12.68 -2.08 20.73
N PHE A 322 -13.01 -1.56 19.57
CA PHE A 322 -13.65 -2.33 18.50
C PHE A 322 -12.85 -2.16 17.22
N MET A 323 -12.61 -3.26 16.53
CA MET A 323 -12.19 -3.27 15.14
C MET A 323 -13.42 -3.46 14.25
N LEU A 324 -13.66 -2.48 13.40
CA LEU A 324 -14.71 -2.53 12.38
C LEU A 324 -14.10 -3.04 11.09
N THR A 325 -14.71 -4.01 10.45
CA THR A 325 -14.20 -4.61 9.20
C THR A 325 -15.35 -5.18 8.37
N HIS A 326 -15.17 -5.34 7.07
CA HIS A 326 -16.13 -6.09 6.26
C HIS A 326 -15.94 -7.60 6.47
N ASN A 327 -14.71 -8.08 6.33
CA ASN A 327 -14.39 -9.50 6.46
C ASN A 327 -14.04 -9.85 7.93
N PRO A 328 -14.67 -10.86 8.53
CA PRO A 328 -14.44 -11.28 9.92
C PRO A 328 -13.06 -11.89 10.19
N ILE A 329 -12.23 -12.08 9.19
CA ILE A 329 -10.85 -12.57 9.36
C ILE A 329 -10.06 -11.53 10.15
N LYS A 330 -9.70 -11.91 11.36
CA LYS A 330 -9.02 -11.11 12.34
C LYS A 330 -7.53 -10.93 12.02
N PRO A 331 -6.99 -9.70 12.06
CA PRO A 331 -5.56 -9.52 12.10
C PRO A 331 -4.96 -10.15 13.36
N GLN A 332 -3.80 -10.81 13.24
CA GLN A 332 -3.14 -11.54 14.34
C GLN A 332 -2.82 -10.66 15.58
N TYR A 333 -2.73 -9.34 15.38
CA TYR A 333 -2.41 -8.37 16.44
C TYR A 333 -3.62 -7.80 17.18
N TRP A 334 -4.87 -8.15 16.78
CA TRP A 334 -6.07 -7.62 17.43
C TRP A 334 -6.64 -8.61 18.45
N ASN A 335 -6.78 -8.18 19.68
CA ASN A 335 -7.21 -9.03 20.81
C ASN A 335 -8.54 -8.59 21.45
N ASP A 336 -9.21 -7.58 20.87
CA ASP A 336 -10.44 -7.01 21.42
C ASP A 336 -11.66 -7.31 20.51
N TRP A 337 -12.71 -6.54 20.61
CA TRP A 337 -13.96 -6.79 19.88
C TRP A 337 -13.82 -6.55 18.37
N VAL A 338 -14.49 -7.39 17.58
CA VAL A 338 -14.60 -7.24 16.12
C VAL A 338 -16.08 -7.09 15.75
N ILE A 339 -16.39 -6.08 14.96
CA ILE A 339 -17.71 -5.90 14.35
C ILE A 339 -17.51 -5.99 12.83
N HIS A 340 -18.28 -6.86 12.17
CA HIS A 340 -18.05 -7.15 10.76
C HIS A 340 -19.35 -7.29 9.94
N GLY A 341 -19.23 -7.20 8.61
CA GLY A 341 -20.25 -7.52 7.61
C GLY A 341 -20.06 -8.91 7.00
N GLU A 342 -20.18 -9.05 5.68
CA GLU A 342 -19.92 -10.18 4.76
C GLU A 342 -20.75 -11.46 4.97
N LYS A 343 -21.00 -11.90 6.20
CA LYS A 343 -21.68 -13.19 6.43
C LYS A 343 -23.20 -13.11 6.36
N HIS A 344 -23.75 -11.91 6.20
CA HIS A 344 -25.19 -11.66 6.17
C HIS A 344 -25.88 -12.36 7.38
N ASN A 345 -26.97 -13.09 7.10
CA ASN A 345 -27.67 -13.88 8.12
C ASN A 345 -27.20 -15.35 8.18
N ASN A 346 -26.11 -15.69 7.47
CA ASN A 346 -25.64 -17.06 7.39
C ASN A 346 -24.72 -17.39 8.57
N ASN A 347 -25.06 -18.45 9.30
CA ASN A 347 -24.22 -19.03 10.35
C ASN A 347 -23.86 -18.05 11.48
N LEU A 348 -24.86 -17.36 12.04
CA LEU A 348 -24.71 -16.39 13.12
C LEU A 348 -24.13 -16.98 14.41
N GLU A 349 -24.28 -18.28 14.64
CA GLU A 349 -23.65 -18.98 15.77
C GLU A 349 -22.12 -18.98 15.64
N LYS A 350 -21.61 -19.24 14.44
CA LYS A 350 -20.17 -19.28 14.17
C LYS A 350 -19.58 -17.88 13.95
N TYR A 351 -20.34 -16.98 13.35
CA TYR A 351 -19.91 -15.62 12.99
C TYR A 351 -20.95 -14.59 13.45
N PRO A 352 -21.07 -14.34 14.77
CA PRO A 352 -21.94 -13.28 15.25
C PRO A 352 -21.39 -11.92 14.77
N PHE A 353 -22.27 -10.96 14.48
CA PHE A 353 -21.89 -9.62 14.00
C PHE A 353 -20.89 -8.92 14.92
N ILE A 354 -20.94 -9.20 16.23
CA ILE A 354 -19.98 -8.71 17.23
C ILE A 354 -19.32 -9.91 17.85
N ASN A 355 -18.01 -9.99 17.75
CA ASN A 355 -17.23 -11.11 18.24
C ASN A 355 -16.05 -10.62 19.09
N LYS A 356 -15.87 -11.24 20.27
CA LYS A 356 -14.67 -10.97 21.07
C LYS A 356 -13.50 -11.77 20.51
N ALA A 357 -12.42 -11.07 20.22
CA ALA A 357 -11.22 -11.70 19.74
C ALA A 357 -10.68 -12.69 20.77
N LYS A 358 -10.76 -13.99 20.51
CA LYS A 358 -10.14 -15.01 21.37
C LYS A 358 -8.62 -14.99 21.20
N LYS A 359 -7.88 -14.92 22.31
CA LYS A 359 -6.47 -15.27 22.33
C LYS A 359 -6.37 -16.72 21.90
N GLN A 360 -5.78 -16.97 20.76
CA GLN A 360 -5.62 -18.31 20.15
C GLN A 360 -6.93 -19.11 20.02
N SER A 361 -7.44 -19.24 18.83
CA SER A 361 -8.08 -20.47 18.40
C SER A 361 -8.08 -20.53 16.88
N THR A 362 -7.45 -21.54 16.43
CA THR A 362 -7.56 -22.25 15.18
C THR A 362 -8.94 -22.10 14.53
N TYR A 363 -9.05 -21.17 13.56
CA TYR A 363 -10.01 -21.39 12.50
C TYR A 363 -9.45 -22.54 11.65
N PRO A 364 -10.21 -23.59 11.34
CA PRO A 364 -9.74 -24.63 10.45
C PRO A 364 -9.35 -23.97 9.13
N GLN A 365 -8.10 -24.14 8.75
CA GLN A 365 -7.68 -23.87 7.39
C GLN A 365 -8.52 -24.78 6.50
N LYS A 366 -9.19 -24.22 5.50
CA LYS A 366 -9.81 -25.04 4.47
C LYS A 366 -8.68 -25.77 3.74
N SER A 367 -8.68 -27.10 3.89
CA SER A 367 -7.99 -28.02 3.00
C SER A 367 -8.43 -27.84 1.55
#